data_dd3af59e7f76cd51f1215fb3503e4bcc
#
_entry.id   dd3af59e7f76cd51f1215fb3503e4bcc
#
_cell.length_a   1.000
_cell.length_b   1.000
_cell.length_c   1.000
_cell.angle_alpha   90.00
_cell.angle_beta   90.00
_cell.angle_gamma   90.00
#
_symmetry.space_group_name_H-M   'P 1'
#
loop_
_entity.id
_entity.type
_entity.pdbx_description
1 polymer ?
#
loop_
_entity_poly.entity_id
_entity_poly.type
_entity_poly.pdbx_seq_one_letter_code
_entity_poly.pdbx_strand_id
1 'polypeptide(L)'
;MKLHIGGKKAKQGWKILNIQKNENVDFVGDIQDLSQFKTETVEIVYASHVLEHIRQHKALDALKGIYRILKKNGKLYISVPNMDVLCEAFIDKNLNKTQKLHVMRMIFGGQMDDYDFHYFGWNFAFLEDFLKAANFSSIEKVENFDLFEDTSSFEPYGYKISLNLIATK
;
A
#
# COMPACT_ATOMS: atom_id res chain seq x y z
N MET A 1 -0.67 -3.51 19.26
CA MET A 1 -0.64 -4.50 18.16
C MET A 1 -0.06 -3.83 16.92
N LYS A 2 0.79 -4.52 16.15
CA LYS A 2 1.22 -4.09 14.81
C LYS A 2 0.45 -4.93 13.78
N LEU A 3 -0.10 -4.28 12.75
CA LEU A 3 -0.95 -4.92 11.74
C LEU A 3 -0.35 -4.78 10.34
N HIS A 4 -0.13 -5.89 9.65
CA HIS A 4 0.30 -5.93 8.25
C HIS A 4 -0.92 -6.25 7.37
N ILE A 5 -1.42 -5.26 6.64
CA ILE A 5 -2.53 -5.43 5.70
C ILE A 5 -1.97 -5.89 4.35
N GLY A 6 -2.54 -6.95 3.78
CA GLY A 6 -2.07 -7.57 2.54
C GLY A 6 -0.88 -8.52 2.73
N GLY A 7 -0.36 -8.67 3.97
CA GLY A 7 0.76 -9.55 4.26
C GLY A 7 0.50 -11.02 3.92
N LYS A 8 1.56 -11.73 3.51
CA LYS A 8 1.53 -13.16 3.17
C LYS A 8 2.50 -13.99 4.02
N LYS A 9 3.52 -13.38 4.60
CA LYS A 9 4.57 -14.04 5.40
C LYS A 9 4.51 -13.57 6.85
N ALA A 10 4.51 -14.51 7.79
CA ALA A 10 4.53 -14.20 9.22
C ALA A 10 5.80 -13.46 9.62
N LYS A 11 5.67 -12.49 10.53
CA LYS A 11 6.78 -11.79 11.16
C LYS A 11 6.49 -11.64 12.65
N GLN A 12 7.46 -11.93 13.49
CA GLN A 12 7.31 -11.85 14.94
C GLN A 12 6.82 -10.43 15.37
N GLY A 13 5.80 -10.41 16.21
CA GLY A 13 5.20 -9.16 16.73
C GLY A 13 4.21 -8.47 15.77
N TRP A 14 3.95 -9.03 14.60
CA TRP A 14 2.97 -8.55 13.64
C TRP A 14 1.80 -9.52 13.51
N LYS A 15 0.61 -8.97 13.29
CA LYS A 15 -0.59 -9.69 12.88
C LYS A 15 -0.89 -9.35 11.43
N ILE A 16 -1.41 -10.32 10.68
CA ILE A 16 -1.72 -10.18 9.26
C ILE A 16 -3.22 -10.13 9.05
N LEU A 17 -3.68 -9.06 8.36
CA LEU A 17 -4.98 -9.00 7.72
C LEU A 17 -4.80 -9.22 6.22
N ASN A 18 -5.51 -10.17 5.65
CA ASN A 18 -5.51 -10.39 4.21
C ASN A 18 -6.91 -10.82 3.74
N ILE A 19 -7.31 -10.40 2.54
CA ILE A 19 -8.58 -10.80 1.93
C ILE A 19 -8.57 -12.30 1.56
N GLN A 20 -7.40 -12.82 1.20
CA GLN A 20 -7.18 -14.23 0.90
C GLN A 20 -6.67 -14.97 2.13
N LYS A 21 -7.38 -16.03 2.53
CA LYS A 21 -6.96 -16.89 3.66
C LYS A 21 -5.73 -17.71 3.30
N ASN A 22 -4.73 -17.72 4.17
CA ASN A 22 -3.62 -18.66 4.16
C ASN A 22 -3.18 -18.98 5.60
N GLU A 23 -2.19 -19.87 5.78
CA GLU A 23 -1.72 -20.32 7.09
C GLU A 23 -1.15 -19.22 8.00
N ASN A 24 -0.66 -18.12 7.41
CA ASN A 24 -0.04 -17.01 8.14
C ASN A 24 -1.02 -15.86 8.44
N VAL A 25 -2.26 -15.93 7.93
CA VAL A 25 -3.25 -14.86 8.09
C VAL A 25 -3.98 -15.00 9.42
N ASP A 26 -3.84 -14.00 10.28
CA ASP A 26 -4.52 -13.93 11.58
C ASP A 26 -5.97 -13.47 11.44
N PHE A 27 -6.23 -12.55 10.50
CA PHE A 27 -7.54 -11.97 10.24
C PHE A 27 -7.85 -12.03 8.74
N VAL A 28 -8.95 -12.69 8.38
CA VAL A 28 -9.45 -12.63 6.99
C VAL A 28 -10.38 -11.43 6.88
N GLY A 29 -10.12 -10.56 5.90
CA GLY A 29 -10.93 -9.37 5.68
C GLY A 29 -10.33 -8.40 4.69
N ASP A 30 -11.12 -7.39 4.34
CA ASP A 30 -10.79 -6.35 3.38
C ASP A 30 -10.34 -5.07 4.13
N ILE A 31 -9.36 -4.36 3.60
CA ILE A 31 -8.95 -3.03 4.09
C ILE A 31 -10.11 -2.02 4.07
N GLN A 32 -11.12 -2.23 3.24
CA GLN A 32 -12.33 -1.42 3.15
C GLN A 32 -13.28 -1.61 4.34
N ASP A 33 -13.16 -2.73 5.08
CA ASP A 33 -13.93 -3.02 6.28
C ASP A 33 -13.04 -3.48 7.42
N LEU A 34 -12.65 -2.55 8.27
CA LEU A 34 -11.85 -2.79 9.47
C LEU A 34 -12.71 -2.85 10.75
N SER A 35 -14.03 -3.09 10.64
CA SER A 35 -14.99 -3.12 11.78
C SER A 35 -14.63 -4.17 12.83
N GLN A 36 -13.95 -5.26 12.45
CA GLN A 36 -13.44 -6.29 13.36
C GLN A 36 -12.38 -5.76 14.35
N PHE A 37 -11.77 -4.59 14.08
CA PHE A 37 -10.79 -3.97 14.97
C PHE A 37 -11.44 -2.83 15.78
N LYS A 38 -11.21 -2.84 17.09
CA LYS A 38 -11.64 -1.74 17.98
C LYS A 38 -10.83 -0.48 17.68
N THR A 39 -11.46 0.68 17.92
CA THR A 39 -10.80 1.99 17.82
C THR A 39 -9.58 2.05 18.72
N GLU A 40 -8.48 2.63 18.21
CA GLU A 40 -7.24 2.91 18.97
C GLU A 40 -6.56 1.68 19.60
N THR A 41 -6.56 0.55 18.89
CA THR A 41 -5.91 -0.68 19.37
C THR A 41 -4.62 -1.00 18.65
N VAL A 42 -4.37 -0.41 17.47
CA VAL A 42 -3.21 -0.68 16.62
C VAL A 42 -2.16 0.42 16.77
N GLU A 43 -0.92 0.06 16.98
CA GLU A 43 0.22 1.00 17.10
C GLU A 43 0.81 1.36 15.75
N ILE A 44 0.92 0.35 14.88
CA ILE A 44 1.49 0.48 13.55
C ILE A 44 0.62 -0.31 12.58
N VAL A 45 0.24 0.32 11.48
CA VAL A 45 -0.28 -0.35 10.29
C VAL A 45 0.79 -0.29 9.20
N TYR A 46 1.04 -1.41 8.55
CA TYR A 46 1.86 -1.53 7.35
C TYR A 46 0.96 -2.01 6.20
N ALA A 47 0.90 -1.27 5.11
CA ALA A 47 0.13 -1.59 3.92
C ALA A 47 0.98 -1.29 2.69
N SER A 48 1.57 -2.33 2.09
CA SER A 48 2.43 -2.23 0.93
C SER A 48 1.73 -2.86 -0.27
N HIS A 49 1.53 -2.06 -1.31
CA HIS A 49 0.87 -2.48 -2.55
C HIS A 49 -0.50 -3.13 -2.28
N VAL A 50 -1.38 -2.35 -1.63
CA VAL A 50 -2.75 -2.74 -1.29
C VAL A 50 -3.76 -1.68 -1.73
N LEU A 51 -3.45 -0.38 -1.56
CA LEU A 51 -4.42 0.70 -1.77
C LEU A 51 -4.81 0.85 -3.25
N GLU A 52 -3.94 0.53 -4.18
CA GLU A 52 -4.19 0.54 -5.62
C GLU A 52 -5.24 -0.49 -6.07
N HIS A 53 -5.44 -1.55 -5.27
CA HIS A 53 -6.45 -2.58 -5.52
C HIS A 53 -7.85 -2.15 -5.05
N ILE A 54 -8.01 -0.93 -4.55
CA ILE A 54 -9.29 -0.37 -4.14
C ILE A 54 -9.76 0.66 -5.16
N ARG A 55 -11.05 0.67 -5.44
CA ARG A 55 -11.66 1.70 -6.29
C ARG A 55 -11.48 3.08 -5.65
N GLN A 56 -11.10 4.08 -6.44
CA GLN A 56 -10.74 5.42 -5.98
C GLN A 56 -11.77 6.02 -5.00
N HIS A 57 -13.07 5.88 -5.27
CA HIS A 57 -14.13 6.43 -4.41
C HIS A 57 -14.26 5.73 -3.04
N LYS A 58 -13.59 4.58 -2.83
CA LYS A 58 -13.54 3.83 -1.56
C LYS A 58 -12.24 4.05 -0.79
N ALA A 59 -11.21 4.57 -1.44
CA ALA A 59 -9.89 4.71 -0.84
C ALA A 59 -9.90 5.61 0.40
N LEU A 60 -10.66 6.72 0.38
CA LEU A 60 -10.77 7.61 1.53
C LEU A 60 -11.40 6.91 2.75
N ASP A 61 -12.43 6.11 2.55
CA ASP A 61 -13.10 5.38 3.65
C ASP A 61 -12.17 4.31 4.23
N ALA A 62 -11.38 3.61 3.39
CA ALA A 62 -10.37 2.67 3.85
C ALA A 62 -9.29 3.37 4.71
N LEU A 63 -8.77 4.52 4.28
CA LEU A 63 -7.80 5.31 5.04
C LEU A 63 -8.37 5.83 6.35
N LYS A 64 -9.64 6.27 6.39
CA LYS A 64 -10.35 6.63 7.63
C LYS A 64 -10.52 5.42 8.55
N GLY A 65 -10.76 4.24 8.00
CA GLY A 65 -10.79 2.98 8.75
C GLY A 65 -9.44 2.70 9.43
N ILE A 66 -8.34 2.86 8.71
CA ILE A 66 -6.98 2.72 9.26
C ILE A 66 -6.74 3.77 10.35
N TYR A 67 -7.08 5.04 10.09
CA TYR A 67 -6.94 6.11 11.07
C TYR A 67 -7.71 5.81 12.36
N ARG A 68 -8.94 5.29 12.25
CA ARG A 68 -9.77 4.91 13.39
C ARG A 68 -9.11 3.86 14.29
N ILE A 69 -8.57 2.81 13.71
CA ILE A 69 -7.96 1.70 14.47
C ILE A 69 -6.59 2.04 15.06
N LEU A 70 -5.87 3.00 14.47
CA LEU A 70 -4.59 3.46 15.01
C LEU A 70 -4.77 4.17 16.35
N LYS A 71 -3.87 3.87 17.30
CA LYS A 71 -3.72 4.62 18.55
C LYS A 71 -3.30 6.07 18.27
N LYS A 72 -3.49 6.95 19.23
CA LYS A 72 -2.88 8.31 19.20
C LYS A 72 -1.37 8.19 18.98
N ASN A 73 -0.81 8.97 18.07
CA ASN A 73 0.57 8.91 17.59
C ASN A 73 0.94 7.57 16.89
N GLY A 74 -0.04 6.73 16.58
CA GLY A 74 0.17 5.52 15.78
C GLY A 74 0.56 5.87 14.34
N LYS A 75 1.28 4.97 13.68
CA LYS A 75 1.84 5.21 12.34
C LYS A 75 1.26 4.26 11.30
N LEU A 76 0.96 4.83 10.15
CA LEU A 76 0.71 4.10 8.91
C LEU A 76 1.95 4.17 8.03
N TYR A 77 2.51 3.02 7.69
CA TYR A 77 3.52 2.82 6.66
C TYR A 77 2.77 2.35 5.41
N ILE A 78 2.70 3.19 4.40
CA ILE A 78 1.96 2.91 3.16
C ILE A 78 2.86 2.99 1.93
N SER A 79 2.82 1.96 1.11
CA SER A 79 3.49 1.89 -0.18
C SER A 79 2.48 1.64 -1.29
N VAL A 80 2.63 2.35 -2.39
CA VAL A 80 1.80 2.19 -3.61
C VAL A 80 2.69 2.30 -4.85
N PRO A 81 2.30 1.75 -6.00
CA PRO A 81 2.98 2.05 -7.27
C PRO A 81 2.99 3.55 -7.53
N ASN A 82 4.18 4.12 -7.79
CA ASN A 82 4.33 5.53 -8.09
C ASN A 82 4.02 5.79 -9.57
N MET A 83 2.86 6.34 -9.86
CA MET A 83 2.42 6.57 -11.23
C MET A 83 3.36 7.48 -12.02
N ASP A 84 3.94 8.51 -11.37
CA ASP A 84 4.87 9.43 -12.05
C ASP A 84 6.10 8.65 -12.55
N VAL A 85 6.71 7.83 -11.68
CA VAL A 85 7.88 6.99 -12.03
C VAL A 85 7.52 5.91 -13.06
N LEU A 86 6.35 5.30 -12.95
CA LEU A 86 5.90 4.28 -13.92
C LEU A 86 5.63 4.88 -15.30
N CYS A 87 5.10 6.11 -15.38
CA CYS A 87 4.96 6.82 -16.65
C CYS A 87 6.32 7.14 -17.27
N GLU A 88 7.28 7.63 -16.48
CA GLU A 88 8.66 7.86 -16.94
C GLU A 88 9.29 6.58 -17.49
N ALA A 89 9.20 5.48 -16.74
CA ALA A 89 9.70 4.18 -17.18
C ALA A 89 9.03 3.69 -18.48
N PHE A 90 7.71 3.89 -18.61
CA PHE A 90 6.98 3.45 -19.80
C PHE A 90 7.40 4.18 -21.08
N ILE A 91 7.69 5.49 -20.99
CA ILE A 91 8.10 6.30 -22.15
C ILE A 91 9.63 6.22 -22.42
N ASP A 92 10.42 5.65 -21.52
CA ASP A 92 11.87 5.52 -21.69
C ASP A 92 12.20 4.72 -22.97
N LYS A 93 12.96 5.36 -23.88
CA LYS A 93 13.36 4.77 -25.16
C LYS A 93 14.38 3.64 -25.02
N ASN A 94 15.07 3.55 -23.89
CA ASN A 94 16.04 2.50 -23.58
C ASN A 94 15.37 1.20 -23.15
N LEU A 95 14.12 1.23 -22.68
CA LEU A 95 13.40 0.01 -22.33
C LEU A 95 12.83 -0.67 -23.58
N ASN A 96 13.08 -1.97 -23.69
CA ASN A 96 12.56 -2.80 -24.78
C ASN A 96 11.05 -3.13 -24.57
N LYS A 97 10.44 -3.78 -25.56
CA LYS A 97 9.01 -4.13 -25.54
C LYS A 97 8.61 -4.96 -24.31
N THR A 98 9.42 -5.94 -23.93
CA THR A 98 9.13 -6.82 -22.78
C THR A 98 9.19 -6.06 -21.47
N GLN A 99 10.17 -5.18 -21.29
CA GLN A 99 10.30 -4.33 -20.12
C GLN A 99 9.12 -3.35 -20.02
N LYS A 100 8.72 -2.74 -21.14
CA LYS A 100 7.52 -1.87 -21.18
C LYS A 100 6.23 -2.62 -20.87
N LEU A 101 6.08 -3.86 -21.33
CA LEU A 101 4.95 -4.70 -20.94
C LEU A 101 4.95 -4.98 -19.42
N HIS A 102 6.12 -5.18 -18.81
CA HIS A 102 6.23 -5.32 -17.36
C HIS A 102 5.83 -4.03 -16.63
N VAL A 103 6.26 -2.85 -17.12
CA VAL A 103 5.80 -1.56 -16.57
C VAL A 103 4.27 -1.42 -16.68
N MET A 104 3.67 -1.79 -17.81
CA MET A 104 2.19 -1.81 -17.96
C MET A 104 1.51 -2.69 -16.90
N ARG A 105 2.08 -3.85 -16.59
CA ARG A 105 1.55 -4.72 -15.54
C ARG A 105 1.70 -4.12 -14.14
N MET A 106 2.73 -3.32 -13.89
CA MET A 106 2.85 -2.57 -12.64
C MET A 106 1.83 -1.42 -12.55
N ILE A 107 1.41 -0.83 -13.69
CA ILE A 107 0.37 0.20 -13.73
C ILE A 107 -1.03 -0.40 -13.52
N PHE A 108 -1.37 -1.49 -14.21
CA PHE A 108 -2.72 -2.04 -14.25
C PHE A 108 -2.94 -3.28 -13.37
N GLY A 109 -1.92 -3.73 -12.66
CA GLY A 109 -1.89 -5.00 -11.94
C GLY A 109 -1.49 -6.17 -12.83
N GLY A 110 -1.09 -7.26 -12.22
CA GLY A 110 -0.72 -8.49 -12.92
C GLY A 110 -1.90 -9.22 -13.54
N GLN A 111 -3.12 -8.96 -13.02
CA GLN A 111 -4.40 -9.51 -13.44
C GLN A 111 -4.41 -11.05 -13.42
N MET A 112 -3.77 -11.62 -12.40
CA MET A 112 -3.65 -13.08 -12.23
C MET A 112 -4.86 -13.67 -11.51
N ASP A 113 -5.56 -12.85 -10.70
CA ASP A 113 -6.81 -13.19 -10.03
C ASP A 113 -7.67 -11.92 -9.84
N ASP A 114 -8.86 -12.06 -9.26
CA ASP A 114 -9.83 -10.97 -9.06
C ASP A 114 -9.34 -9.86 -8.12
N TYR A 115 -8.27 -10.08 -7.38
CA TYR A 115 -7.67 -9.13 -6.43
C TYR A 115 -6.39 -8.46 -6.96
N ASP A 116 -5.95 -8.81 -8.17
CA ASP A 116 -4.69 -8.34 -8.77
C ASP A 116 -4.91 -7.28 -9.87
N PHE A 117 -5.98 -6.49 -9.74
CA PHE A 117 -6.28 -5.35 -10.60
C PHE A 117 -5.97 -4.04 -9.87
N HIS A 118 -5.26 -3.11 -10.54
CA HIS A 118 -5.08 -1.76 -10.04
C HIS A 118 -6.17 -0.85 -10.57
N TYR A 119 -7.00 -0.34 -9.67
CA TYR A 119 -8.14 0.53 -10.04
C TYR A 119 -7.79 2.01 -10.06
N PHE A 120 -6.66 2.40 -9.45
CA PHE A 120 -6.25 3.79 -9.37
C PHE A 120 -4.73 3.92 -9.33
N GLY A 121 -4.20 4.93 -10.06
CA GLY A 121 -2.78 5.29 -10.05
C GLY A 121 -2.51 6.37 -9.02
N TRP A 122 -1.56 6.11 -8.12
CA TRP A 122 -1.16 7.01 -7.07
C TRP A 122 0.14 7.74 -7.40
N ASN A 123 0.18 9.02 -7.04
CA ASN A 123 1.42 9.78 -6.91
C ASN A 123 1.45 10.48 -5.55
N PHE A 124 2.53 11.22 -5.26
CA PHE A 124 2.69 11.86 -3.95
C PHE A 124 1.53 12.82 -3.65
N ALA A 125 1.19 13.71 -4.59
CA ALA A 125 0.16 14.72 -4.37
C ALA A 125 -1.21 14.11 -4.06
N PHE A 126 -1.63 13.11 -4.84
CA PHE A 126 -2.92 12.45 -4.63
C PHE A 126 -2.96 11.69 -3.31
N LEU A 127 -1.92 10.92 -3.00
CA LEU A 127 -1.89 10.13 -1.76
C LEU A 127 -1.80 11.03 -0.53
N GLU A 128 -1.05 12.13 -0.59
CA GLU A 128 -0.97 13.13 0.48
C GLU A 128 -2.34 13.76 0.74
N ASP A 129 -3.06 14.18 -0.29
CA ASP A 129 -4.40 14.76 -0.16
C ASP A 129 -5.39 13.79 0.49
N PHE A 130 -5.37 12.51 0.09
CA PHE A 130 -6.23 11.50 0.68
C PHE A 130 -5.87 11.21 2.15
N LEU A 131 -4.59 11.18 2.50
CA LEU A 131 -4.13 11.00 3.87
C LEU A 131 -4.53 12.19 4.76
N LYS A 132 -4.39 13.42 4.27
CA LYS A 132 -4.87 14.64 4.95
C LYS A 132 -6.40 14.61 5.16
N ALA A 133 -7.16 14.22 4.13
CA ALA A 133 -8.61 14.07 4.21
C ALA A 133 -9.05 12.94 5.17
N ALA A 134 -8.19 11.96 5.43
CA ALA A 134 -8.37 10.93 6.43
C ALA A 134 -7.88 11.34 7.84
N ASN A 135 -7.47 12.62 8.04
CA ASN A 135 -7.00 13.26 9.28
C ASN A 135 -5.60 12.86 9.75
N PHE A 136 -4.74 12.30 8.90
CA PHE A 136 -3.33 12.11 9.26
C PHE A 136 -2.62 13.47 9.38
N SER A 137 -1.85 13.67 10.47
CA SER A 137 -1.28 14.97 10.83
C SER A 137 0.11 15.22 10.26
N SER A 138 0.92 14.16 10.09
CA SER A 138 2.27 14.24 9.54
C SER A 138 2.42 13.18 8.45
N ILE A 139 2.93 13.59 7.29
CA ILE A 139 3.13 12.72 6.13
C ILE A 139 4.57 12.92 5.67
N GLU A 140 5.37 11.87 5.74
CA GLU A 140 6.77 11.86 5.38
C GLU A 140 7.03 10.90 4.24
N LYS A 141 7.67 11.35 3.17
CA LYS A 141 8.15 10.49 2.09
C LYS A 141 9.51 9.91 2.47
N VAL A 142 9.64 8.58 2.37
CA VAL A 142 10.87 7.85 2.67
C VAL A 142 11.29 6.98 1.49
N GLU A 143 12.56 6.62 1.44
CA GLU A 143 13.05 5.70 0.39
C GLU A 143 12.68 4.26 0.69
N ASN A 144 12.89 3.82 1.93
CA ASN A 144 12.62 2.46 2.39
C ASN A 144 11.99 2.49 3.77
N PHE A 145 11.27 1.45 4.11
CA PHE A 145 10.73 1.26 5.46
C PHE A 145 11.63 0.41 6.36
N ASP A 146 12.47 -0.45 5.77
CA ASP A 146 13.34 -1.44 6.46
C ASP A 146 12.56 -2.36 7.41
N LEU A 147 11.27 -2.58 7.10
CA LEU A 147 10.37 -3.41 7.90
C LEU A 147 10.13 -4.79 7.28
N PHE A 148 9.95 -4.86 5.98
CA PHE A 148 9.69 -6.08 5.22
C PHE A 148 10.49 -6.09 3.93
N GLU A 149 10.87 -7.28 3.47
CA GLU A 149 11.41 -7.50 2.11
C GLU A 149 10.23 -7.74 1.17
N ASP A 150 9.78 -6.68 0.51
CA ASP A 150 8.63 -6.72 -0.39
C ASP A 150 8.75 -5.70 -1.54
N THR A 151 7.66 -5.47 -2.24
CA THR A 151 7.61 -4.59 -3.40
C THR A 151 7.93 -3.11 -3.07
N SER A 152 7.86 -2.68 -1.80
CA SER A 152 8.16 -1.30 -1.41
C SER A 152 9.61 -0.88 -1.71
N SER A 153 10.53 -1.84 -1.83
CA SER A 153 11.94 -1.62 -2.19
C SER A 153 12.31 -2.13 -3.59
N PHE A 154 11.32 -2.52 -4.41
CA PHE A 154 11.56 -3.07 -5.73
C PHE A 154 11.99 -1.99 -6.74
N GLU A 155 13.12 -2.20 -7.41
CA GLU A 155 13.75 -1.25 -8.34
C GLU A 155 14.06 -1.92 -9.70
N PRO A 156 13.05 -2.24 -10.51
CA PRO A 156 13.27 -2.82 -11.83
C PRO A 156 13.81 -1.78 -12.80
N TYR A 157 14.79 -2.17 -13.59
CA TYR A 157 15.34 -1.34 -14.67
C TYR A 157 15.93 0.01 -14.21
N GLY A 158 16.33 0.13 -12.93
CA GLY A 158 16.82 1.38 -12.33
C GLY A 158 15.74 2.37 -11.89
N TYR A 159 14.48 1.97 -11.88
CA TYR A 159 13.35 2.77 -11.41
C TYR A 159 12.85 2.31 -10.04
N LYS A 160 12.91 3.15 -9.01
CA LYS A 160 12.25 2.92 -7.71
C LYS A 160 10.74 3.12 -7.90
N ILE A 161 10.04 2.04 -8.22
CA ILE A 161 8.64 2.08 -8.67
C ILE A 161 7.63 2.32 -7.55
N SER A 162 8.07 2.32 -6.30
CA SER A 162 7.18 2.46 -5.16
C SER A 162 7.26 3.87 -4.56
N LEU A 163 6.10 4.42 -4.23
CA LEU A 163 5.95 5.61 -3.39
C LEU A 163 5.73 5.17 -1.96
N ASN A 164 6.69 5.46 -1.09
CA ASN A 164 6.69 5.08 0.32
C ASN A 164 6.42 6.29 1.20
N LEU A 165 5.33 6.25 1.98
CA LEU A 165 4.98 7.31 2.93
C LEU A 165 4.80 6.74 4.34
N ILE A 166 5.19 7.54 5.34
CA ILE A 166 4.87 7.31 6.75
C ILE A 166 3.91 8.43 7.17
N ALA A 167 2.70 8.05 7.59
CA ALA A 167 1.69 8.99 8.06
C ALA A 167 1.39 8.74 9.55
N THR A 168 1.25 9.82 10.34
CA THR A 168 1.02 9.77 11.79
C THR A 168 -0.39 10.24 12.13
N LYS A 169 -1.08 9.50 13.00
CA LYS A 169 -2.37 9.89 13.61
C LYS A 169 -2.22 10.99 14.65
#